data_3859e1b806af84619bff90f074977cdd
#
_entry.id   3859e1b806af84619bff90f074977cdd
#
_cell.length_a   1.000
_cell.length_b   1.000
_cell.length_c   1.000
_cell.angle_alpha   90.00
_cell.angle_beta   90.00
_cell.angle_gamma   90.00
#
_symmetry.space_group_name_H-M   'P 1'
#
loop_
_entity.id
_entity.type
_entity.pdbx_description
1 polymer ?
#
loop_
_entity_poly.entity_id
_entity_poly.type
_entity_poly.pdbx_seq_one_letter_code
_entity_poly.pdbx_strand_id
1 'polypeptide(L)'
;MPCTTILVGKNASYDGSTMIARNDDSPSGQFTPKKFVVVHPEEQPKKYKSVLSHVEIDLPEDPMRYTAVPNALDGEGIWAAHGINAAGVGMTATETITSNARVLGADPLVEYVPAQDGAEEIPGGIGEEDIVSVVLPYIHSAREGVTRLGSLLEKYGTYEMNGIAFSDKNEIWWLETIGGHHWIARRVPDDAYVVMPNQFGIDAFDLEDALNAQENHMCSADLKEFIEKHHLDLSQDGSFSARDAFGSHDDSDHVYNTARAWYMLRTLNPRTKRWDGPNAEYTPFSDDLPWCMVPEKKITVEDVKYVLSSHYQGTPYDPYASYGDKTMCGAYRSIGINRNDVMTLIQMRPEGEPIQWLAFASNAFNVLAPFYTDMDTTPGYLSGTNGKVSTENFYWMSRMIAAMADASYSKSVFHIERYQEKVAAKSHEILNRYDTLLEQETDEETRKKLQEEANEKIAGMLQCAAADTLDKVLYELSGQMKNAYARSDA
;
A
#
# COMPACT_ATOMS: atom_id res chain seq x y z
N MET A 1 2.74 10.23 2.22
CA MET A 1 2.82 10.15 0.73
C MET A 1 1.45 9.76 0.16
N PRO A 2 1.09 10.16 -1.08
CA PRO A 2 -0.21 9.84 -1.66
C PRO A 2 -0.26 8.38 -2.11
N CYS A 3 -1.04 7.57 -1.46
CA CYS A 3 -1.13 6.11 -1.62
C CYS A 3 -2.55 5.64 -1.95
N THR A 4 -2.77 4.36 -2.10
CA THR A 4 -4.09 3.72 -2.20
C THR A 4 -4.00 2.31 -1.65
N THR A 5 -4.87 1.97 -0.71
CA THR A 5 -4.86 0.70 0.00
C THR A 5 -6.14 -0.11 -0.25
N ILE A 6 -6.03 -1.41 -0.33
CA ILE A 6 -7.14 -2.37 -0.26
C ILE A 6 -6.82 -3.48 0.73
N LEU A 7 -7.81 -3.83 1.55
CA LEU A 7 -7.76 -4.90 2.54
C LEU A 7 -8.84 -5.91 2.22
N VAL A 8 -8.54 -7.21 2.25
CA VAL A 8 -9.49 -8.26 1.89
C VAL A 8 -9.53 -9.31 2.99
N GLY A 9 -10.67 -9.42 3.66
CA GLY A 9 -10.92 -10.40 4.70
C GLY A 9 -10.86 -11.85 4.17
N LYS A 10 -10.49 -12.78 5.03
CA LYS A 10 -10.23 -14.19 4.66
C LYS A 10 -11.42 -14.89 3.97
N ASN A 11 -12.64 -14.54 4.34
CA ASN A 11 -13.84 -15.10 3.69
C ASN A 11 -14.24 -14.35 2.40
N ALA A 12 -13.67 -13.18 2.15
CA ALA A 12 -13.83 -12.43 0.91
C ALA A 12 -12.79 -12.82 -0.15
N SER A 13 -11.64 -13.36 0.24
CA SER A 13 -10.58 -13.81 -0.66
C SER A 13 -10.90 -15.16 -1.30
N TYR A 14 -10.26 -15.47 -2.42
CA TYR A 14 -10.52 -16.68 -3.23
C TYR A 14 -10.03 -17.98 -2.55
N ASP A 15 -9.00 -17.93 -1.73
CA ASP A 15 -8.33 -19.08 -1.12
C ASP A 15 -8.38 -19.10 0.43
N GLY A 16 -9.09 -18.15 1.04
CA GLY A 16 -9.17 -18.03 2.49
C GLY A 16 -8.02 -17.22 3.13
N SER A 17 -7.13 -16.63 2.33
CA SER A 17 -6.09 -15.74 2.81
C SER A 17 -6.65 -14.41 3.31
N THR A 18 -6.03 -13.82 4.32
CA THR A 18 -6.12 -12.37 4.50
C THR A 18 -5.16 -11.70 3.52
N MET A 19 -5.59 -10.60 2.88
CA MET A 19 -4.75 -9.84 1.97
C MET A 19 -4.76 -8.35 2.33
N ILE A 20 -3.57 -7.75 2.45
CA ILE A 20 -3.41 -6.30 2.55
C ILE A 20 -2.53 -5.83 1.41
N ALA A 21 -2.97 -4.79 0.70
CA ALA A 21 -2.22 -4.29 -0.45
C ALA A 21 -2.25 -2.76 -0.52
N ARG A 22 -1.12 -2.18 -0.91
CA ARG A 22 -0.95 -0.73 -1.00
C ARG A 22 -0.07 -0.35 -2.17
N ASN A 23 -0.46 0.73 -2.84
CA ASN A 23 0.42 1.52 -3.69
C ASN A 23 1.22 2.48 -2.81
N ASP A 24 2.54 2.48 -2.95
CA ASP A 24 3.44 3.49 -2.40
C ASP A 24 3.76 4.49 -3.52
N ASP A 25 3.24 5.72 -3.39
CA ASP A 25 3.34 6.73 -4.44
C ASP A 25 4.14 7.93 -3.94
N SER A 26 5.15 8.35 -4.65
CA SER A 26 5.93 9.56 -4.34
C SER A 26 5.11 10.85 -4.45
N PRO A 27 5.58 11.97 -3.88
CA PRO A 27 5.01 13.30 -4.10
C PRO A 27 4.96 13.68 -5.57
N SER A 28 4.17 14.70 -5.90
CA SER A 28 3.99 15.17 -7.29
C SER A 28 5.32 15.59 -7.93
N GLY A 29 5.58 15.07 -9.12
CA GLY A 29 6.81 15.38 -9.88
C GLY A 29 8.04 14.60 -9.43
N GLN A 30 7.91 13.65 -8.51
CA GLN A 30 9.00 12.83 -7.99
C GLN A 30 8.70 11.35 -8.14
N PHE A 31 9.70 10.52 -8.00
CA PHE A 31 9.61 9.08 -7.77
C PHE A 31 10.86 8.62 -6.99
N THR A 32 10.70 7.61 -6.14
CA THR A 32 11.76 7.10 -5.28
C THR A 32 12.10 5.66 -5.65
N PRO A 33 13.36 5.37 -6.04
CA PRO A 33 13.74 3.99 -6.28
C PRO A 33 13.63 3.13 -5.03
N LYS A 34 12.99 1.97 -5.18
CA LYS A 34 12.79 0.98 -4.11
C LYS A 34 13.56 -0.30 -4.39
N LYS A 35 13.86 -1.04 -3.35
CA LYS A 35 14.46 -2.39 -3.42
C LYS A 35 13.72 -3.34 -2.49
N PHE A 36 13.79 -4.64 -2.75
CA PHE A 36 13.24 -5.66 -1.87
C PHE A 36 14.37 -6.35 -1.12
N VAL A 37 14.28 -6.37 0.21
CA VAL A 37 15.33 -6.92 1.07
C VAL A 37 14.73 -7.73 2.21
N VAL A 38 15.54 -8.62 2.78
CA VAL A 38 15.36 -9.19 4.10
C VAL A 38 16.23 -8.41 5.08
N VAL A 39 15.71 -8.13 6.26
CA VAL A 39 16.42 -7.46 7.36
C VAL A 39 16.60 -8.46 8.50
N HIS A 40 17.85 -8.76 8.85
CA HIS A 40 18.17 -9.72 9.89
C HIS A 40 18.17 -9.08 11.28
N PRO A 41 17.96 -9.87 12.37
CA PRO A 41 17.99 -9.36 13.75
C PRO A 41 19.25 -8.58 14.09
N GLU A 42 20.41 -9.07 13.66
CA GLU A 42 21.72 -8.47 13.92
C GLU A 42 21.96 -7.14 13.19
N GLU A 43 21.21 -6.84 12.15
CA GLU A 43 21.27 -5.58 11.40
C GLU A 43 20.43 -4.47 12.02
N GLN A 44 19.58 -4.83 12.99
CA GLN A 44 18.62 -3.90 13.58
C GLN A 44 19.25 -3.16 14.78
N PRO A 45 19.05 -1.84 14.88
CA PRO A 45 19.63 -1.07 15.97
C PRO A 45 18.90 -1.34 17.29
N LYS A 46 19.62 -1.26 18.43
CA LYS A 46 18.98 -1.25 19.76
C LYS A 46 18.31 0.08 20.09
N LYS A 47 18.74 1.14 19.45
CA LYS A 47 18.16 2.48 19.53
C LYS A 47 17.97 3.00 18.11
N TYR A 48 16.73 3.23 17.74
CA TYR A 48 16.36 3.80 16.45
C TYR A 48 16.46 5.33 16.52
N LYS A 49 16.91 5.95 15.43
CA LYS A 49 16.86 7.40 15.25
C LYS A 49 16.33 7.71 13.86
N SER A 50 15.22 8.46 13.79
CA SER A 50 14.65 8.96 12.54
C SER A 50 15.62 9.91 11.84
N VAL A 51 15.67 9.83 10.51
CA VAL A 51 16.44 10.78 9.69
C VAL A 51 15.68 12.10 9.52
N LEU A 52 14.35 12.05 9.45
CA LEU A 52 13.52 13.23 9.22
C LEU A 52 13.14 13.97 10.50
N SER A 53 12.64 13.25 11.49
CA SER A 53 12.11 13.87 12.71
C SER A 53 13.11 13.91 13.86
N HIS A 54 14.24 13.21 13.74
CA HIS A 54 15.25 13.03 14.79
C HIS A 54 14.72 12.36 16.06
N VAL A 55 13.49 11.81 16.06
CA VAL A 55 12.98 11.05 17.21
C VAL A 55 13.88 9.84 17.50
N GLU A 56 14.18 9.63 18.78
CA GLU A 56 14.96 8.50 19.25
C GLU A 56 14.07 7.53 20.02
N ILE A 57 14.10 6.25 19.64
CA ILE A 57 13.25 5.20 20.19
C ILE A 57 14.12 4.05 20.68
N ASP A 58 14.06 3.71 21.97
CA ASP A 58 14.66 2.51 22.48
C ASP A 58 13.83 1.30 22.04
N LEU A 59 14.47 0.36 21.35
CA LEU A 59 13.82 -0.81 20.77
C LEU A 59 13.99 -2.04 21.70
N PRO A 60 13.05 -3.02 21.68
CA PRO A 60 13.20 -4.27 22.39
C PRO A 60 14.46 -5.05 21.95
N GLU A 61 14.98 -5.93 22.83
CA GLU A 61 16.25 -6.62 22.60
C GLU A 61 16.16 -7.78 21.58
N ASP A 62 14.96 -8.31 21.34
CA ASP A 62 14.74 -9.51 20.53
C ASP A 62 13.96 -9.19 19.24
N PRO A 63 14.56 -8.47 18.28
CA PRO A 63 13.91 -8.20 16.99
C PRO A 63 13.82 -9.46 16.14
N MET A 64 12.71 -9.65 15.46
CA MET A 64 12.56 -10.71 14.48
C MET A 64 13.12 -10.27 13.09
N ARG A 65 13.53 -11.25 12.30
CA ARG A 65 13.77 -11.06 10.87
C ARG A 65 12.47 -10.63 10.18
N TYR A 66 12.57 -9.73 9.21
CA TYR A 66 11.43 -9.31 8.39
C TYR A 66 11.85 -8.94 6.97
N THR A 67 10.91 -9.02 6.03
CA THR A 67 11.08 -8.47 4.69
C THR A 67 10.72 -6.99 4.66
N ALA A 68 11.35 -6.22 3.77
CA ALA A 68 11.07 -4.79 3.62
C ALA A 68 11.23 -4.32 2.16
N VAL A 69 10.62 -3.19 1.84
CA VAL A 69 10.76 -2.53 0.52
C VAL A 69 11.23 -1.10 0.72
N PRO A 70 12.46 -0.89 1.24
CA PRO A 70 12.97 0.42 1.58
C PRO A 70 13.36 1.25 0.36
N ASN A 71 13.59 2.54 0.61
CA ASN A 71 14.27 3.43 -0.33
C ASN A 71 15.64 2.84 -0.71
N ALA A 72 15.98 2.95 -2.00
CA ALA A 72 17.27 2.49 -2.52
C ALA A 72 18.36 3.57 -2.46
N LEU A 73 18.02 4.78 -2.03
CA LEU A 73 18.93 5.91 -1.89
C LEU A 73 19.38 6.03 -0.44
N ASP A 74 20.69 6.24 -0.23
CA ASP A 74 21.25 6.40 1.10
C ASP A 74 20.99 7.82 1.64
N GLY A 75 20.76 7.92 2.96
CA GLY A 75 20.64 9.20 3.67
C GLY A 75 19.24 9.85 3.61
N GLU A 76 18.27 9.20 2.98
CA GLU A 76 16.88 9.71 2.88
C GLU A 76 15.92 9.08 3.90
N GLY A 77 16.42 8.25 4.81
CA GLY A 77 15.60 7.43 5.71
C GLY A 77 15.29 6.05 5.12
N ILE A 78 14.72 5.18 5.96
CA ILE A 78 14.49 3.78 5.59
C ILE A 78 13.27 3.65 4.66
N TRP A 79 12.13 4.20 5.06
CA TRP A 79 10.88 4.13 4.29
C TRP A 79 10.54 2.70 3.86
N ALA A 80 10.46 1.80 4.84
CA ALA A 80 10.39 0.35 4.59
C ALA A 80 9.11 -0.13 3.86
N ALA A 81 8.17 0.74 3.60
CA ALA A 81 6.92 0.59 2.86
C ALA A 81 6.01 -0.56 3.34
N HIS A 82 6.48 -1.80 3.32
CA HIS A 82 5.72 -3.02 3.64
C HIS A 82 6.67 -4.11 4.11
N GLY A 83 6.15 -5.08 4.85
CA GLY A 83 6.92 -6.25 5.19
C GLY A 83 6.12 -7.36 5.86
N ILE A 84 6.74 -8.51 5.99
CA ILE A 84 6.27 -9.68 6.72
C ILE A 84 7.39 -10.11 7.66
N ASN A 85 7.09 -10.31 8.94
CA ASN A 85 8.05 -10.78 9.91
C ASN A 85 8.07 -12.31 10.06
N ALA A 86 9.04 -12.83 10.80
CA ALA A 86 9.21 -14.27 11.02
C ALA A 86 8.05 -14.93 11.80
N ALA A 87 7.21 -14.15 12.48
CA ALA A 87 6.00 -14.66 13.14
C ALA A 87 4.79 -14.78 12.18
N GLY A 88 4.95 -14.44 10.89
CA GLY A 88 3.85 -14.44 9.94
C GLY A 88 2.87 -13.29 10.16
N VAL A 89 3.36 -12.10 10.52
CA VAL A 89 2.57 -10.87 10.59
C VAL A 89 3.00 -9.95 9.48
N GLY A 90 2.03 -9.45 8.73
CA GLY A 90 2.22 -8.47 7.67
C GLY A 90 1.82 -7.07 8.12
N MET A 91 2.51 -6.08 7.57
CA MET A 91 2.24 -4.67 7.83
C MET A 91 2.45 -3.83 6.57
N THR A 92 1.55 -2.87 6.33
CA THR A 92 1.85 -1.77 5.40
C THR A 92 2.42 -0.59 6.18
N ALA A 93 3.24 0.24 5.52
CA ALA A 93 3.47 1.58 5.99
C ALA A 93 2.21 2.43 5.74
N THR A 94 2.32 3.69 5.52
CA THR A 94 1.22 4.60 5.74
C THR A 94 0.41 4.94 4.49
N GLU A 95 -0.89 5.04 4.65
CA GLU A 95 -1.78 5.78 3.77
C GLU A 95 -1.93 7.17 4.38
N THR A 96 -1.30 8.21 3.82
CA THR A 96 -1.44 9.57 4.36
C THR A 96 -2.90 10.01 4.33
N ILE A 97 -3.44 10.39 5.48
CA ILE A 97 -4.81 10.89 5.65
C ILE A 97 -4.77 12.33 6.18
N THR A 98 -5.90 13.00 6.29
CA THR A 98 -5.95 14.40 6.74
C THR A 98 -6.99 14.58 7.84
N SER A 99 -6.55 15.00 9.02
CA SER A 99 -7.45 15.42 10.10
C SER A 99 -7.98 16.84 9.84
N ASN A 100 -9.20 17.11 10.30
CA ASN A 100 -9.77 18.43 10.20
C ASN A 100 -9.11 19.43 11.18
N ALA A 101 -9.34 20.72 10.93
CA ALA A 101 -8.70 21.81 11.69
C ALA A 101 -9.04 21.81 13.20
N ARG A 102 -10.22 21.29 13.62
CA ARG A 102 -10.60 21.21 15.04
C ARG A 102 -9.75 20.17 15.76
N VAL A 103 -9.51 19.02 15.12
CA VAL A 103 -8.61 17.98 15.63
C VAL A 103 -7.20 18.52 15.72
N LEU A 104 -6.65 19.10 14.64
CA LEU A 104 -5.29 19.63 14.62
C LEU A 104 -5.08 20.79 15.61
N GLY A 105 -6.12 21.56 15.89
CA GLY A 105 -6.10 22.60 16.93
C GLY A 105 -6.12 22.04 18.36
N ALA A 106 -6.68 20.85 18.56
CA ALA A 106 -6.80 20.19 19.86
C ALA A 106 -5.62 19.26 20.17
N ASP A 107 -5.08 18.59 19.17
CA ASP A 107 -3.91 17.69 19.22
C ASP A 107 -3.01 17.98 18.01
N PRO A 108 -2.15 19.01 18.09
CA PRO A 108 -1.24 19.40 17.01
C PRO A 108 -0.23 18.29 16.69
N LEU A 109 0.19 18.22 15.41
CA LEU A 109 1.26 17.34 14.97
C LEU A 109 2.58 17.67 15.69
N VAL A 110 3.38 16.64 15.97
CA VAL A 110 4.68 16.78 16.64
C VAL A 110 5.77 16.97 15.58
N GLU A 111 5.90 18.20 15.11
CA GLU A 111 6.85 18.58 14.06
C GLU A 111 8.29 18.72 14.59
N TYR A 112 9.27 18.38 13.76
CA TYR A 112 10.68 18.63 14.04
C TYR A 112 10.99 20.14 13.98
N VAL A 113 11.65 20.65 15.03
CA VAL A 113 12.11 22.03 15.07
C VAL A 113 13.64 22.04 15.10
N PRO A 114 14.32 22.54 14.05
CA PRO A 114 15.77 22.57 14.01
C PRO A 114 16.36 23.52 15.06
N ALA A 115 17.57 23.23 15.51
CA ALA A 115 18.33 24.13 16.40
C ALA A 115 18.49 25.51 15.76
N GLN A 116 18.11 26.58 16.48
CA GLN A 116 18.20 27.95 15.99
C GLN A 116 18.46 28.93 17.13
N ASP A 117 19.27 29.96 16.88
CA ASP A 117 19.55 31.09 17.79
C ASP A 117 19.96 30.70 19.22
N GLY A 118 20.69 29.56 19.37
CA GLY A 118 21.16 29.04 20.65
C GLY A 118 20.15 28.16 21.40
N ALA A 119 18.96 27.91 20.84
CA ALA A 119 18.05 26.87 21.31
C ALA A 119 18.43 25.50 20.72
N GLU A 120 18.30 24.45 21.51
CA GLU A 120 18.50 23.07 21.06
C GLU A 120 17.37 22.67 20.09
N GLU A 121 17.64 21.66 19.24
CA GLU A 121 16.59 21.06 18.38
C GLU A 121 15.50 20.42 19.25
N ILE A 122 14.27 20.39 18.71
CA ILE A 122 13.16 19.63 19.28
C ILE A 122 12.84 18.51 18.30
N PRO A 123 13.06 17.24 18.66
CA PRO A 123 12.68 16.12 17.82
C PRO A 123 11.17 16.12 17.52
N GLY A 124 10.81 15.72 16.30
CA GLY A 124 9.42 15.48 15.92
C GLY A 124 8.93 14.12 16.41
N GLY A 125 7.69 13.75 16.02
CA GLY A 125 7.11 12.45 16.26
C GLY A 125 7.58 11.38 15.27
N ILE A 126 6.94 10.21 15.30
CA ILE A 126 7.17 9.13 14.33
C ILE A 126 6.37 9.37 13.04
N GLY A 127 6.86 8.86 11.91
CA GLY A 127 6.17 8.97 10.64
C GLY A 127 6.39 7.75 9.74
N GLU A 128 6.00 7.87 8.49
CA GLU A 128 6.08 6.78 7.51
C GLU A 128 7.48 6.20 7.38
N GLU A 129 8.51 7.05 7.48
CA GLU A 129 9.91 6.61 7.46
C GLU A 129 10.20 5.53 8.50
N ASP A 130 9.60 5.67 9.69
CA ASP A 130 9.96 4.95 10.90
C ASP A 130 9.12 3.69 11.15
N ILE A 131 7.80 3.81 10.90
CA ILE A 131 6.74 2.97 11.46
C ILE A 131 6.98 1.47 11.26
N VAL A 132 7.30 1.01 10.05
CA VAL A 132 7.52 -0.43 9.80
C VAL A 132 8.71 -0.95 10.60
N SER A 133 9.82 -0.21 10.62
CA SER A 133 11.07 -0.61 11.28
C SER A 133 10.98 -0.68 12.80
N VAL A 134 10.13 0.18 13.40
CA VAL A 134 9.98 0.22 14.87
C VAL A 134 8.83 -0.65 15.39
N VAL A 135 7.97 -1.16 14.50
CA VAL A 135 6.80 -1.98 14.88
C VAL A 135 6.94 -3.43 14.44
N LEU A 136 7.13 -3.68 13.14
CA LEU A 136 7.02 -5.02 12.55
C LEU A 136 7.94 -6.07 13.17
N PRO A 137 9.21 -5.79 13.51
CA PRO A 137 10.11 -6.79 14.10
C PRO A 137 9.70 -7.29 15.49
N TYR A 138 8.73 -6.65 16.14
CA TYR A 138 8.44 -6.83 17.56
C TYR A 138 7.00 -7.27 17.84
N ILE A 139 6.27 -7.76 16.84
CA ILE A 139 4.85 -8.13 16.97
C ILE A 139 4.61 -9.57 16.50
N HIS A 140 3.71 -10.29 17.20
CA HIS A 140 3.37 -11.70 16.93
C HIS A 140 1.93 -11.88 16.41
N SER A 141 1.16 -10.80 16.28
CA SER A 141 -0.18 -10.80 15.70
C SER A 141 -0.54 -9.42 15.13
N ALA A 142 -1.54 -9.37 14.27
CA ALA A 142 -2.06 -8.12 13.74
C ALA A 142 -2.56 -7.19 14.87
N ARG A 143 -3.19 -7.73 15.89
CA ARG A 143 -3.67 -7.02 17.08
C ARG A 143 -2.52 -6.42 17.91
N GLU A 144 -1.43 -7.17 18.11
CA GLU A 144 -0.23 -6.62 18.76
C GLU A 144 0.37 -5.46 17.97
N GLY A 145 0.27 -5.47 16.63
CA GLY A 145 0.67 -4.37 15.78
C GLY A 145 -0.07 -3.08 16.11
N VAL A 146 -1.40 -3.15 16.24
CA VAL A 146 -2.23 -2.00 16.66
C VAL A 146 -1.81 -1.51 18.05
N THR A 147 -1.69 -2.41 19.03
CA THR A 147 -1.34 -2.05 20.42
C THR A 147 0.05 -1.40 20.49
N ARG A 148 1.04 -1.97 19.79
CA ARG A 148 2.40 -1.44 19.78
C ARG A 148 2.48 -0.07 19.13
N LEU A 149 1.90 0.07 17.95
CA LEU A 149 1.89 1.36 17.25
C LEU A 149 1.13 2.41 18.05
N GLY A 150 -0.05 2.07 18.60
CA GLY A 150 -0.82 2.96 19.45
C GLY A 150 -0.01 3.49 20.64
N SER A 151 0.71 2.59 21.36
CA SER A 151 1.58 2.99 22.47
C SER A 151 2.75 3.90 22.05
N LEU A 152 3.29 3.71 20.85
CA LEU A 152 4.34 4.58 20.31
C LEU A 152 3.78 5.95 19.95
N LEU A 153 2.59 6.02 19.36
CA LEU A 153 1.89 7.27 19.03
C LEU A 153 1.56 8.08 20.28
N GLU A 154 1.02 7.43 21.32
CA GLU A 154 0.71 8.09 22.60
C GLU A 154 1.98 8.64 23.29
N LYS A 155 3.12 7.99 23.11
CA LYS A 155 4.38 8.38 23.76
C LYS A 155 5.19 9.42 22.98
N TYR A 156 5.30 9.26 21.68
CA TYR A 156 6.20 10.08 20.86
C TYR A 156 5.45 11.04 19.94
N GLY A 157 4.17 10.79 19.72
CA GLY A 157 3.37 11.50 18.73
C GLY A 157 3.77 11.19 17.29
N THR A 158 3.10 11.86 16.36
CA THR A 158 3.41 11.80 14.93
C THR A 158 3.50 13.19 14.32
N TYR A 159 4.40 13.35 13.33
CA TYR A 159 4.48 14.59 12.54
C TYR A 159 3.58 14.58 11.30
N GLU A 160 2.91 13.45 11.02
CA GLU A 160 1.97 13.29 9.91
C GLU A 160 0.86 12.31 10.25
N MET A 161 -0.31 12.47 9.63
CA MET A 161 -1.46 11.58 9.87
C MET A 161 -1.49 10.46 8.86
N ASN A 162 -1.74 9.25 9.34
CA ASN A 162 -1.58 8.05 8.55
C ASN A 162 -2.62 6.98 8.88
N GLY A 163 -2.94 6.15 7.84
CA GLY A 163 -3.62 4.88 8.00
C GLY A 163 -2.65 3.71 7.80
N ILE A 164 -2.70 2.70 8.66
CA ILE A 164 -1.78 1.57 8.67
C ILE A 164 -2.56 0.26 8.75
N ALA A 165 -2.21 -0.72 7.91
CA ALA A 165 -2.78 -2.06 7.97
C ALA A 165 -1.83 -3.05 8.64
N PHE A 166 -2.41 -3.93 9.46
CA PHE A 166 -1.79 -5.11 10.03
C PHE A 166 -2.58 -6.35 9.64
N SER A 167 -1.91 -7.44 9.29
CA SER A 167 -2.56 -8.72 8.99
C SER A 167 -1.76 -9.89 9.53
N ASP A 168 -2.49 -10.89 9.99
CA ASP A 168 -2.00 -12.25 10.14
C ASP A 168 -2.99 -13.21 9.45
N LYS A 169 -2.79 -14.52 9.55
CA LYS A 169 -3.70 -15.50 8.93
C LYS A 169 -5.13 -15.49 9.46
N ASN A 170 -5.38 -14.84 10.59
CA ASN A 170 -6.66 -14.86 11.29
C ASN A 170 -7.48 -13.61 11.04
N GLU A 171 -6.83 -12.43 11.05
CA GLU A 171 -7.53 -11.14 11.01
C GLU A 171 -6.69 -10.03 10.36
N ILE A 172 -7.39 -8.94 9.98
CA ILE A 172 -6.81 -7.69 9.49
C ILE A 172 -7.31 -6.57 10.39
N TRP A 173 -6.40 -5.66 10.75
CA TRP A 173 -6.69 -4.41 11.44
C TRP A 173 -6.26 -3.22 10.61
N TRP A 174 -7.10 -2.19 10.60
CA TRP A 174 -6.80 -0.89 10.03
C TRP A 174 -6.77 0.15 11.14
N LEU A 175 -5.65 0.88 11.27
CA LEU A 175 -5.44 1.95 12.24
C LEU A 175 -5.37 3.27 11.51
N GLU A 176 -6.07 4.30 12.02
CA GLU A 176 -6.00 5.71 11.59
C GLU A 176 -5.50 6.57 12.74
N THR A 177 -4.47 7.41 12.49
CA THR A 177 -4.00 8.39 13.47
C THR A 177 -4.89 9.63 13.46
N ILE A 178 -5.10 10.22 14.62
CA ILE A 178 -5.96 11.41 14.83
C ILE A 178 -5.08 12.50 15.45
N GLY A 179 -4.81 13.58 14.72
CA GLY A 179 -3.90 14.61 15.20
C GLY A 179 -2.51 14.06 15.52
N GLY A 180 -1.89 14.58 16.57
CA GLY A 180 -0.52 14.26 16.94
C GLY A 180 -0.35 12.98 17.74
N HIS A 181 -1.31 12.58 18.59
CA HIS A 181 -1.11 11.48 19.55
C HIS A 181 -2.26 10.46 19.60
N HIS A 182 -3.47 10.86 19.19
CA HIS A 182 -4.63 9.97 19.26
C HIS A 182 -4.71 9.05 18.04
N TRP A 183 -5.43 7.95 18.19
CA TRP A 183 -5.61 6.95 17.14
C TRP A 183 -6.88 6.13 17.36
N ILE A 184 -7.40 5.58 16.27
CA ILE A 184 -8.45 4.55 16.26
C ILE A 184 -8.01 3.39 15.39
N ALA A 185 -8.53 2.20 15.68
CA ALA A 185 -8.35 1.05 14.81
C ALA A 185 -9.64 0.22 14.75
N ARG A 186 -9.92 -0.33 13.57
CA ARG A 186 -11.07 -1.19 13.33
C ARG A 186 -10.64 -2.48 12.64
N ARG A 187 -11.17 -3.61 13.14
CA ARG A 187 -11.00 -4.92 12.53
C ARG A 187 -11.78 -4.99 11.22
N VAL A 188 -11.15 -5.47 10.15
CA VAL A 188 -11.83 -5.74 8.88
C VAL A 188 -12.71 -6.97 9.03
N PRO A 189 -14.02 -6.92 8.69
CA PRO A 189 -14.86 -8.10 8.73
C PRO A 189 -14.33 -9.20 7.80
N ASP A 190 -14.40 -10.45 8.25
CA ASP A 190 -13.83 -11.59 7.53
C ASP A 190 -14.41 -11.78 6.12
N ASP A 191 -15.67 -11.42 5.91
CA ASP A 191 -16.41 -11.56 4.64
C ASP A 191 -16.41 -10.30 3.76
N ALA A 192 -15.69 -9.24 4.19
CA ALA A 192 -15.68 -7.94 3.52
C ALA A 192 -14.29 -7.56 3.00
N TYR A 193 -14.27 -6.52 2.18
CA TYR A 193 -13.08 -5.80 1.79
C TYR A 193 -13.22 -4.31 2.11
N VAL A 194 -12.10 -3.63 2.26
CA VAL A 194 -11.98 -2.20 2.54
C VAL A 194 -11.14 -1.55 1.46
N VAL A 195 -11.50 -0.34 1.04
CA VAL A 195 -10.70 0.49 0.12
C VAL A 195 -10.41 1.82 0.77
N MET A 196 -9.14 2.21 0.79
CA MET A 196 -8.67 3.43 1.46
C MET A 196 -7.87 4.30 0.48
N PRO A 197 -8.41 5.49 0.15
CA PRO A 197 -7.61 6.58 -0.44
C PRO A 197 -6.96 7.42 0.67
N ASN A 198 -6.36 8.56 0.33
CA ASN A 198 -5.73 9.48 1.30
C ASN A 198 -6.76 10.30 2.12
N GLN A 199 -7.66 9.63 2.81
CA GLN A 199 -8.77 10.23 3.50
C GLN A 199 -9.18 9.30 4.66
N PHE A 200 -9.71 9.85 5.76
CA PHE A 200 -10.31 9.03 6.81
C PHE A 200 -11.39 8.12 6.22
N GLY A 201 -11.38 6.86 6.58
CA GLY A 201 -12.29 5.85 6.03
C GLY A 201 -13.23 5.24 7.05
N ILE A 202 -12.78 5.01 8.28
CA ILE A 202 -13.61 4.40 9.31
C ILE A 202 -14.86 5.26 9.53
N ASP A 203 -16.00 4.71 9.15
CA ASP A 203 -17.33 5.32 9.31
C ASP A 203 -17.87 5.08 10.71
N ALA A 204 -18.73 4.10 10.92
CA ALA A 204 -19.24 3.74 12.22
C ALA A 204 -18.15 3.20 13.14
N PHE A 205 -18.02 3.77 14.35
CA PHE A 205 -17.01 3.37 15.32
C PHE A 205 -17.65 3.19 16.70
N ASP A 206 -17.48 2.00 17.28
CA ASP A 206 -18.01 1.64 18.58
C ASP A 206 -16.99 1.98 19.67
N LEU A 207 -17.17 3.15 20.31
CA LEU A 207 -16.33 3.60 21.43
C LEU A 207 -16.45 2.72 22.67
N GLU A 208 -17.61 2.06 22.89
CA GLU A 208 -17.81 1.17 24.03
C GLU A 208 -16.97 -0.12 23.86
N ASP A 209 -16.99 -0.71 22.65
CA ASP A 209 -16.13 -1.84 22.32
C ASP A 209 -14.65 -1.44 22.42
N ALA A 210 -14.27 -0.31 21.82
CA ALA A 210 -12.88 0.14 21.77
C ALA A 210 -12.24 0.35 23.15
N LEU A 211 -13.01 0.84 24.11
CA LEU A 211 -12.54 1.11 25.49
C LEU A 211 -12.64 -0.09 26.44
N ASN A 212 -13.38 -1.15 26.07
CA ASN A 212 -13.63 -2.29 26.95
C ASN A 212 -13.21 -3.63 26.34
N ALA A 213 -14.08 -4.25 25.53
CA ALA A 213 -13.86 -5.60 25.00
C ALA A 213 -12.80 -5.67 23.89
N GLN A 214 -12.68 -4.60 23.13
CA GLN A 214 -11.74 -4.47 22.01
C GLN A 214 -11.85 -5.61 20.98
N GLU A 215 -13.09 -6.08 20.72
CA GLU A 215 -13.31 -7.18 19.80
C GLU A 215 -13.10 -6.75 18.34
N ASN A 216 -13.66 -5.60 17.97
CA ASN A 216 -13.63 -5.06 16.61
C ASN A 216 -13.10 -3.63 16.52
N HIS A 217 -12.97 -2.92 17.63
CA HIS A 217 -12.49 -1.54 17.69
C HIS A 217 -11.45 -1.39 18.80
N MET A 218 -10.45 -0.56 18.58
CA MET A 218 -9.44 -0.17 19.55
C MET A 218 -9.14 1.33 19.38
N CYS A 219 -8.74 2.02 20.44
CA CYS A 219 -8.39 3.43 20.38
C CYS A 219 -7.44 3.83 21.51
N SER A 220 -6.89 5.04 21.43
CA SER A 220 -6.18 5.68 22.54
C SER A 220 -7.08 5.78 23.77
N ALA A 221 -6.48 5.59 24.97
CA ALA A 221 -7.22 5.39 26.22
C ALA A 221 -8.11 6.58 26.61
N ASP A 222 -7.74 7.78 26.25
CA ASP A 222 -8.43 9.05 26.56
C ASP A 222 -9.28 9.60 25.41
N LEU A 223 -9.45 8.83 24.33
CA LEU A 223 -10.16 9.29 23.11
C LEU A 223 -11.57 9.80 23.41
N LYS A 224 -12.31 9.15 24.30
CA LYS A 224 -13.66 9.57 24.68
C LYS A 224 -13.66 10.95 25.31
N GLU A 225 -12.76 11.19 26.27
CA GLU A 225 -12.59 12.48 26.92
C GLU A 225 -12.16 13.57 25.92
N PHE A 226 -11.27 13.21 24.98
CA PHE A 226 -10.83 14.08 23.91
C PHE A 226 -12.00 14.52 23.00
N ILE A 227 -12.85 13.57 22.56
CA ILE A 227 -14.04 13.85 21.75
C ILE A 227 -15.00 14.77 22.50
N GLU A 228 -15.33 14.45 23.75
CA GLU A 228 -16.27 15.22 24.58
C GLU A 228 -15.76 16.64 24.85
N LYS A 229 -14.51 16.77 25.27
CA LYS A 229 -13.86 18.05 25.60
C LYS A 229 -13.79 19.01 24.41
N HIS A 230 -13.54 18.48 23.22
CA HIS A 230 -13.33 19.29 22.03
C HIS A 230 -14.54 19.30 21.09
N HIS A 231 -15.69 18.72 21.52
CA HIS A 231 -16.95 18.69 20.78
C HIS A 231 -16.79 18.14 19.37
N LEU A 232 -16.08 17.01 19.23
CA LEU A 232 -15.75 16.42 17.93
C LEU A 232 -16.86 15.51 17.38
N ASP A 233 -17.72 14.95 18.22
CA ASP A 233 -18.91 14.22 17.78
C ASP A 233 -19.91 15.17 17.11
N LEU A 234 -20.19 14.93 15.83
CA LEU A 234 -21.13 15.72 15.03
C LEU A 234 -22.46 15.00 14.82
N SER A 235 -22.63 13.80 15.39
CA SER A 235 -23.87 13.03 15.24
C SER A 235 -25.06 13.73 15.89
N GLN A 236 -26.23 13.65 15.24
CA GLN A 236 -27.49 14.17 15.78
C GLN A 236 -28.39 13.04 16.32
N ASP A 237 -28.15 11.82 15.91
CA ASP A 237 -28.94 10.63 16.25
C ASP A 237 -28.21 9.68 17.22
N GLY A 238 -26.97 10.02 17.63
CA GLY A 238 -26.11 9.22 18.50
C GLY A 238 -25.32 8.14 17.79
N SER A 239 -25.32 8.11 16.45
CA SER A 239 -24.45 7.25 15.66
C SER A 239 -23.11 7.93 15.40
N PHE A 240 -22.08 7.58 16.17
CA PHE A 240 -20.76 8.18 16.02
C PHE A 240 -20.09 7.73 14.72
N SER A 241 -19.76 8.70 13.86
CA SER A 241 -18.95 8.52 12.65
C SER A 241 -17.56 9.10 12.88
N ALA A 242 -16.54 8.22 12.87
CA ALA A 242 -15.16 8.65 13.05
C ALA A 242 -14.67 9.53 11.88
N ARG A 243 -15.06 9.19 10.64
CA ARG A 243 -14.75 9.98 9.45
C ARG A 243 -15.25 11.43 9.58
N ASP A 244 -16.50 11.62 10.01
CA ASP A 244 -17.09 12.95 10.15
C ASP A 244 -16.50 13.73 11.32
N ALA A 245 -16.16 13.04 12.40
CA ALA A 245 -15.56 13.65 13.59
C ALA A 245 -14.13 14.13 13.34
N PHE A 246 -13.33 13.36 12.62
CA PHE A 246 -11.88 13.55 12.55
C PHE A 246 -11.36 13.94 11.17
N GLY A 247 -12.00 13.51 10.08
CA GLY A 247 -11.52 13.67 8.71
C GLY A 247 -11.68 15.08 8.14
N SER A 248 -10.93 15.34 7.06
CA SER A 248 -11.18 16.48 6.19
C SER A 248 -12.38 16.22 5.28
N HIS A 249 -13.05 17.31 4.87
CA HIS A 249 -14.19 17.30 3.95
C HIS A 249 -14.09 18.53 3.06
N ASP A 250 -13.22 18.49 2.04
CA ASP A 250 -13.03 19.60 1.13
C ASP A 250 -13.17 19.17 -0.35
N ASP A 251 -13.29 20.13 -1.26
CA ASP A 251 -13.46 19.87 -2.68
C ASP A 251 -12.26 19.14 -3.31
N SER A 252 -11.08 19.23 -2.70
CA SER A 252 -9.90 18.53 -3.20
C SER A 252 -10.01 17.01 -3.01
N ASP A 253 -10.70 16.57 -1.97
CA ASP A 253 -10.97 15.16 -1.72
C ASP A 253 -11.78 14.51 -2.85
N HIS A 254 -12.74 15.21 -3.41
CA HIS A 254 -13.56 14.71 -4.53
C HIS A 254 -12.76 14.45 -5.80
N VAL A 255 -11.70 15.21 -6.04
CA VAL A 255 -10.81 15.02 -7.21
C VAL A 255 -9.72 14.00 -6.93
N TYR A 256 -9.20 14.01 -5.71
CA TYR A 256 -8.01 13.26 -5.35
C TYR A 256 -8.33 11.89 -4.72
N ASN A 257 -9.32 11.82 -3.85
CA ASN A 257 -9.59 10.68 -2.97
C ASN A 257 -10.85 9.90 -3.34
N THR A 258 -12.01 10.50 -3.21
CA THR A 258 -13.33 9.85 -3.29
C THR A 258 -13.54 9.07 -4.59
N ALA A 259 -13.10 9.62 -5.71
CA ALA A 259 -13.22 8.98 -7.02
C ALA A 259 -12.45 7.65 -7.09
N ARG A 260 -11.30 7.51 -6.40
CA ARG A 260 -10.54 6.26 -6.32
C ARG A 260 -11.31 5.17 -5.58
N ALA A 261 -11.84 5.50 -4.40
CA ALA A 261 -12.66 4.59 -3.60
C ALA A 261 -13.92 4.17 -4.39
N TRP A 262 -14.63 5.15 -4.98
CA TRP A 262 -15.80 4.88 -5.84
C TRP A 262 -15.48 3.88 -6.96
N TYR A 263 -14.38 4.06 -7.69
CA TYR A 263 -14.02 3.18 -8.79
C TYR A 263 -13.71 1.75 -8.33
N MET A 264 -12.99 1.60 -7.23
CA MET A 264 -12.64 0.29 -6.67
C MET A 264 -13.90 -0.45 -6.17
N LEU A 265 -14.77 0.24 -5.42
CA LEU A 265 -16.05 -0.30 -4.96
C LEU A 265 -16.95 -0.69 -6.14
N ARG A 266 -17.08 0.18 -7.15
CA ARG A 266 -17.83 -0.08 -8.38
C ARG A 266 -17.31 -1.31 -9.14
N THR A 267 -16.01 -1.50 -9.16
CA THR A 267 -15.38 -2.63 -9.89
C THR A 267 -15.63 -3.95 -9.19
N LEU A 268 -15.57 -3.99 -7.86
CA LEU A 268 -15.74 -5.21 -7.07
C LEU A 268 -17.21 -5.53 -6.76
N ASN A 269 -18.09 -4.52 -6.80
CA ASN A 269 -19.53 -4.64 -6.56
C ASN A 269 -20.38 -4.00 -7.67
N PRO A 270 -20.24 -4.41 -8.93
CA PRO A 270 -20.85 -3.70 -10.06
C PRO A 270 -22.39 -3.76 -10.09
N ARG A 271 -23.03 -4.66 -9.35
CA ARG A 271 -24.50 -4.87 -9.34
C ARG A 271 -25.17 -4.64 -8.00
N THR A 272 -24.41 -4.68 -6.90
CA THR A 272 -24.93 -4.51 -5.53
C THR A 272 -25.46 -3.10 -5.30
N LYS A 273 -24.85 -2.13 -5.96
CA LYS A 273 -25.19 -0.71 -5.92
C LYS A 273 -25.35 -0.14 -7.33
N ARG A 274 -25.98 1.02 -7.42
CA ARG A 274 -26.07 1.78 -8.68
C ARG A 274 -24.98 2.83 -8.69
N TRP A 275 -23.99 2.63 -9.54
CA TRP A 275 -22.77 3.46 -9.61
C TRP A 275 -22.81 4.50 -10.73
N ASP A 276 -23.70 4.31 -11.72
CA ASP A 276 -23.74 5.10 -12.95
C ASP A 276 -25.14 5.64 -13.24
N GLY A 277 -25.20 6.73 -13.99
CA GLY A 277 -26.45 7.33 -14.49
C GLY A 277 -27.15 8.24 -13.46
N PRO A 278 -28.33 8.77 -13.84
CA PRO A 278 -29.01 9.82 -13.05
C PRO A 278 -29.59 9.33 -11.71
N ASN A 279 -29.65 8.02 -11.51
CA ASN A 279 -30.15 7.39 -10.29
C ASN A 279 -29.04 6.64 -9.55
N ALA A 280 -27.77 7.02 -9.74
CA ALA A 280 -26.65 6.46 -9.00
C ALA A 280 -26.85 6.67 -7.50
N GLU A 281 -26.60 5.62 -6.71
CA GLU A 281 -26.59 5.70 -5.24
C GLU A 281 -25.28 6.36 -4.76
N TYR A 282 -24.18 6.06 -5.46
CA TYR A 282 -22.85 6.62 -5.21
C TYR A 282 -22.24 7.15 -6.51
N THR A 283 -21.52 8.25 -6.38
CA THR A 283 -20.83 8.95 -7.46
C THR A 283 -19.38 9.19 -7.05
N PRO A 284 -18.48 9.62 -7.95
CA PRO A 284 -17.14 10.03 -7.58
C PRO A 284 -17.04 11.17 -6.53
N PHE A 285 -18.16 11.82 -6.22
CA PHE A 285 -18.26 12.92 -5.25
C PHE A 285 -18.95 12.52 -3.94
N SER A 286 -19.29 11.26 -3.75
CA SER A 286 -20.05 10.80 -2.57
C SER A 286 -19.15 10.72 -1.33
N ASP A 287 -19.48 11.52 -0.29
CA ASP A 287 -18.78 11.53 0.99
C ASP A 287 -19.18 10.36 1.90
N ASP A 288 -20.28 9.70 1.59
CA ASP A 288 -20.87 8.59 2.31
C ASP A 288 -20.54 7.21 1.73
N LEU A 289 -19.45 7.07 0.97
CA LEU A 289 -18.98 5.76 0.51
C LEU A 289 -18.76 4.83 1.70
N PRO A 290 -19.26 3.57 1.64
CA PRO A 290 -19.08 2.65 2.76
C PRO A 290 -17.60 2.31 2.98
N TRP A 291 -17.18 2.24 4.26
CA TRP A 291 -15.82 1.85 4.62
C TRP A 291 -15.48 0.44 4.14
N CYS A 292 -16.42 -0.52 4.29
CA CYS A 292 -16.26 -1.89 3.83
C CYS A 292 -17.50 -2.39 3.09
N MET A 293 -17.32 -3.36 2.19
CA MET A 293 -18.39 -4.07 1.48
C MET A 293 -18.09 -5.56 1.38
N VAL A 294 -19.15 -6.38 1.38
CA VAL A 294 -19.05 -7.79 0.99
C VAL A 294 -18.97 -7.84 -0.54
N PRO A 295 -17.93 -8.46 -1.13
CA PRO A 295 -17.75 -8.46 -2.58
C PRO A 295 -18.78 -9.39 -3.26
N GLU A 296 -19.14 -9.10 -4.51
CA GLU A 296 -20.07 -9.95 -5.30
C GLU A 296 -19.47 -11.29 -5.71
N LYS A 297 -18.17 -11.41 -5.73
CA LYS A 297 -17.39 -12.64 -5.96
C LYS A 297 -16.15 -12.65 -5.09
N LYS A 298 -15.57 -13.81 -4.86
CA LYS A 298 -14.27 -13.92 -4.19
C LYS A 298 -13.23 -13.07 -4.93
N ILE A 299 -12.42 -12.33 -4.16
CA ILE A 299 -11.38 -11.43 -4.66
C ILE A 299 -10.08 -12.22 -4.82
N THR A 300 -9.48 -12.16 -6.00
CA THR A 300 -8.18 -12.75 -6.31
C THR A 300 -7.03 -11.73 -6.20
N VAL A 301 -5.80 -12.22 -6.24
CA VAL A 301 -4.60 -11.36 -6.34
C VAL A 301 -4.66 -10.48 -7.60
N GLU A 302 -5.15 -11.04 -8.71
CA GLU A 302 -5.32 -10.34 -9.98
C GLU A 302 -6.40 -9.25 -9.90
N ASP A 303 -7.50 -9.48 -9.17
CA ASP A 303 -8.51 -8.43 -8.92
C ASP A 303 -7.90 -7.28 -8.11
N VAL A 304 -7.09 -7.57 -7.08
CA VAL A 304 -6.35 -6.55 -6.30
C VAL A 304 -5.38 -5.78 -7.20
N LYS A 305 -4.59 -6.50 -8.02
CA LYS A 305 -3.69 -5.87 -8.99
C LYS A 305 -4.45 -4.95 -9.95
N TYR A 306 -5.59 -5.42 -10.48
CA TYR A 306 -6.40 -4.66 -11.42
C TYR A 306 -6.90 -3.34 -10.83
N VAL A 307 -7.50 -3.36 -9.63
CA VAL A 307 -8.05 -2.15 -9.02
C VAL A 307 -6.96 -1.15 -8.60
N LEU A 308 -5.83 -1.64 -8.04
CA LEU A 308 -4.71 -0.78 -7.63
C LEU A 308 -3.88 -0.23 -8.81
N SER A 309 -3.97 -0.83 -9.99
CA SER A 309 -3.32 -0.33 -11.20
C SER A 309 -4.25 0.44 -12.14
N SER A 310 -5.47 0.73 -11.69
CA SER A 310 -6.49 1.35 -12.52
C SER A 310 -6.20 2.83 -12.82
N HIS A 311 -6.57 3.22 -14.03
CA HIS A 311 -6.64 4.60 -14.50
C HIS A 311 -8.06 4.98 -14.95
N TYR A 312 -9.09 4.38 -14.32
CA TYR A 312 -10.53 4.55 -14.62
C TYR A 312 -10.94 3.96 -15.97
N GLN A 313 -10.24 2.95 -16.49
CA GLN A 313 -10.57 2.29 -17.75
C GLN A 313 -12.04 1.85 -17.79
N GLY A 314 -12.68 2.06 -18.96
CA GLY A 314 -14.11 1.77 -19.14
C GLY A 314 -15.05 2.84 -18.56
N THR A 315 -14.54 3.98 -18.14
CA THR A 315 -15.31 5.16 -17.71
C THR A 315 -14.95 6.41 -18.54
N PRO A 316 -15.74 7.49 -18.49
CA PRO A 316 -15.39 8.75 -19.14
C PRO A 316 -14.13 9.45 -18.58
N TYR A 317 -13.61 8.97 -17.44
CA TYR A 317 -12.49 9.59 -16.71
C TYR A 317 -11.13 9.01 -17.11
N ASP A 318 -11.10 7.98 -17.95
CA ASP A 318 -9.87 7.35 -18.42
C ASP A 318 -8.99 8.31 -19.22
N PRO A 319 -7.76 8.65 -18.74
CA PRO A 319 -6.86 9.55 -19.46
C PRO A 319 -6.40 9.01 -20.83
N TYR A 320 -6.49 7.70 -21.04
CA TYR A 320 -6.09 7.04 -22.29
C TYR A 320 -7.26 6.76 -23.24
N ALA A 321 -8.48 7.21 -22.91
CA ALA A 321 -9.64 6.99 -23.77
C ALA A 321 -9.40 7.52 -25.20
N SER A 322 -9.56 6.65 -26.20
CA SER A 322 -9.34 6.99 -27.62
C SER A 322 -10.60 7.44 -28.35
N TYR A 323 -11.80 7.19 -27.78
CA TYR A 323 -13.11 7.51 -28.37
C TYR A 323 -14.08 8.00 -27.30
N GLY A 324 -15.21 8.54 -27.71
CA GLY A 324 -16.22 9.14 -26.84
C GLY A 324 -15.94 10.60 -26.45
N ASP A 325 -16.68 11.10 -25.48
CA ASP A 325 -16.48 12.45 -24.94
C ASP A 325 -15.23 12.46 -24.05
N LYS A 326 -14.29 13.33 -24.39
CA LYS A 326 -12.99 13.45 -23.71
C LYS A 326 -12.92 14.59 -22.70
N THR A 327 -14.01 15.31 -22.48
CA THR A 327 -14.03 16.49 -21.58
C THR A 327 -13.70 16.12 -20.14
N MET A 328 -13.97 14.88 -19.74
CA MET A 328 -13.71 14.37 -18.38
C MET A 328 -12.48 13.45 -18.30
N CYS A 329 -11.75 13.24 -19.41
CA CYS A 329 -10.53 12.42 -19.38
C CYS A 329 -9.50 13.03 -18.44
N GLY A 330 -9.02 12.22 -17.49
CA GLY A 330 -8.04 12.65 -16.48
C GLY A 330 -8.57 13.64 -15.44
N ALA A 331 -9.91 13.75 -15.27
CA ALA A 331 -10.52 14.64 -14.28
C ALA A 331 -10.16 14.26 -12.84
N TYR A 332 -9.88 12.98 -12.61
CA TYR A 332 -9.53 12.43 -11.28
C TYR A 332 -8.12 11.85 -11.27
N ARG A 333 -7.49 11.85 -10.09
CA ARG A 333 -6.21 11.19 -9.85
C ARG A 333 -6.34 9.69 -10.12
N SER A 334 -5.56 9.17 -11.08
CA SER A 334 -5.49 7.73 -11.34
C SER A 334 -5.01 6.94 -10.13
N ILE A 335 -5.54 5.74 -9.91
CA ILE A 335 -5.11 4.83 -8.84
C ILE A 335 -3.70 4.31 -9.16
N GLY A 336 -3.51 3.70 -10.35
CA GLY A 336 -2.21 3.33 -10.88
C GLY A 336 -1.49 4.53 -11.50
N ILE A 337 -1.00 5.43 -10.66
CA ILE A 337 -0.40 6.70 -11.08
C ILE A 337 1.05 6.53 -11.54
N ASN A 338 1.55 7.46 -12.38
CA ASN A 338 2.91 7.43 -12.93
C ASN A 338 4.04 7.47 -11.88
N ARG A 339 3.78 8.06 -10.73
CA ARG A 339 4.72 8.19 -9.60
C ARG A 339 4.58 7.09 -8.55
N ASN A 340 3.89 6.01 -8.86
CA ASN A 340 3.90 4.80 -8.06
C ASN A 340 5.33 4.23 -8.03
N ASP A 341 5.88 3.98 -6.85
CA ASP A 341 7.22 3.45 -6.64
C ASP A 341 7.19 1.94 -6.46
N VAL A 342 6.20 1.45 -5.72
CA VAL A 342 5.92 0.03 -5.58
C VAL A 342 4.46 -0.20 -5.21
N MET A 343 3.87 -1.23 -5.77
CA MET A 343 2.67 -1.87 -5.25
C MET A 343 3.09 -3.15 -4.55
N THR A 344 2.68 -3.31 -3.30
CA THR A 344 2.85 -4.55 -2.55
C THR A 344 1.51 -5.14 -2.17
N LEU A 345 1.37 -6.46 -2.29
CA LEU A 345 0.29 -7.23 -1.69
C LEU A 345 0.90 -8.28 -0.77
N ILE A 346 0.45 -8.30 0.47
CA ILE A 346 0.79 -9.30 1.47
C ILE A 346 -0.38 -10.28 1.55
N GLN A 347 -0.12 -11.56 1.28
CA GLN A 347 -1.09 -12.64 1.32
C GLN A 347 -0.72 -13.62 2.44
N MET A 348 -1.53 -13.62 3.51
CA MET A 348 -1.38 -14.57 4.63
C MET A 348 -2.26 -15.77 4.37
N ARG A 349 -1.69 -16.82 3.81
CA ARG A 349 -2.41 -18.03 3.44
C ARG A 349 -2.81 -18.86 4.67
N PRO A 350 -4.03 -19.41 4.73
CA PRO A 350 -4.48 -20.24 5.86
C PRO A 350 -3.63 -21.51 5.97
N GLU A 351 -3.23 -22.06 4.82
CA GLU A 351 -2.32 -23.17 4.68
C GLU A 351 -1.19 -22.77 3.71
N GLY A 352 0.03 -23.18 3.98
CA GLY A 352 1.22 -22.79 3.20
C GLY A 352 1.91 -21.53 3.73
N GLU A 353 2.98 -21.16 3.05
CA GLU A 353 3.82 -20.02 3.44
C GLU A 353 3.19 -18.68 3.06
N PRO A 354 3.40 -17.62 3.84
CA PRO A 354 3.03 -16.27 3.44
C PRO A 354 3.73 -15.86 2.13
N ILE A 355 3.04 -15.09 1.31
CA ILE A 355 3.57 -14.57 0.04
C ILE A 355 3.52 -13.05 0.05
N GLN A 356 4.63 -12.43 -0.33
CA GLN A 356 4.71 -11.00 -0.63
C GLN A 356 4.78 -10.80 -2.14
N TRP A 357 3.76 -10.14 -2.69
CA TRP A 357 3.68 -9.82 -4.11
C TRP A 357 4.16 -8.39 -4.35
N LEU A 358 4.99 -8.19 -5.37
CA LEU A 358 5.61 -6.91 -5.68
C LEU A 358 5.42 -6.53 -7.14
N ALA A 359 5.07 -5.25 -7.38
CA ALA A 359 5.16 -4.59 -8.67
C ALA A 359 5.90 -3.26 -8.50
N PHE A 360 7.09 -3.15 -9.08
CA PHE A 360 7.88 -1.92 -9.00
C PHE A 360 7.49 -0.90 -10.06
N ALA A 361 7.69 0.37 -9.74
CA ALA A 361 7.40 1.54 -10.55
C ALA A 361 5.91 1.65 -10.92
N SER A 362 5.51 2.43 -11.92
CA SER A 362 4.10 2.57 -12.27
C SER A 362 3.44 1.23 -12.58
N ASN A 363 2.65 0.74 -11.63
CA ASN A 363 2.06 -0.58 -11.66
C ASN A 363 1.03 -0.79 -12.77
N ALA A 364 0.46 0.28 -13.35
CA ALA A 364 -0.43 0.18 -14.50
C ALA A 364 0.24 -0.54 -15.70
N PHE A 365 1.55 -0.40 -15.84
CA PHE A 365 2.35 -0.95 -16.95
C PHE A 365 3.22 -2.14 -16.54
N ASN A 366 3.23 -2.52 -15.27
CA ASN A 366 4.13 -3.53 -14.74
C ASN A 366 3.38 -4.74 -14.18
N VAL A 367 4.13 -5.79 -13.91
CA VAL A 367 3.63 -7.07 -13.40
C VAL A 367 3.66 -7.10 -11.88
N LEU A 368 2.77 -7.87 -11.29
CA LEU A 368 2.77 -8.24 -9.88
C LEU A 368 3.35 -9.66 -9.77
N ALA A 369 4.44 -9.82 -9.03
CA ALA A 369 5.15 -11.09 -8.89
C ALA A 369 5.29 -11.52 -7.43
N PRO A 370 5.11 -12.84 -7.12
CA PRO A 370 5.13 -13.37 -5.76
C PRO A 370 6.54 -13.69 -5.29
N PHE A 371 6.78 -13.55 -3.97
CA PHE A 371 8.00 -14.01 -3.31
C PHE A 371 7.66 -14.64 -1.97
N TYR A 372 8.25 -15.80 -1.69
CA TYR A 372 8.25 -16.40 -0.35
C TYR A 372 9.06 -15.52 0.59
N THR A 373 8.71 -15.53 1.87
CA THR A 373 9.22 -14.55 2.84
C THR A 373 10.11 -15.15 3.92
N ASP A 374 10.13 -16.49 4.08
CA ASP A 374 11.08 -17.17 4.94
C ASP A 374 12.40 -17.47 4.18
N MET A 375 13.25 -16.45 4.13
CA MET A 375 14.51 -16.46 3.38
C MET A 375 15.57 -15.68 4.15
N ASP A 376 16.83 -15.97 3.89
CA ASP A 376 17.97 -15.21 4.41
C ASP A 376 18.51 -14.22 3.38
N THR A 377 18.25 -14.45 2.10
CA THR A 377 18.70 -13.58 1.00
C THR A 377 17.57 -13.29 0.01
N THR A 378 17.59 -12.10 -0.55
CA THR A 378 16.72 -11.71 -1.66
C THR A 378 17.46 -11.77 -2.99
N PRO A 379 16.81 -12.15 -4.10
CA PRO A 379 17.44 -12.15 -5.41
C PRO A 379 18.06 -10.79 -5.76
N GLY A 380 19.30 -10.81 -6.27
CA GLY A 380 20.04 -9.58 -6.60
C GLY A 380 19.32 -8.66 -7.59
N TYR A 381 18.47 -9.23 -8.47
CA TYR A 381 17.66 -8.47 -9.41
C TYR A 381 16.62 -7.56 -8.73
N LEU A 382 16.19 -7.89 -7.49
CA LEU A 382 15.26 -7.10 -6.70
C LEU A 382 15.95 -6.22 -5.64
N SER A 383 17.03 -6.72 -5.04
CA SER A 383 17.75 -6.03 -3.96
C SER A 383 18.83 -5.04 -4.45
N GLY A 384 19.29 -5.19 -5.71
CA GLY A 384 20.40 -4.43 -6.28
C GLY A 384 20.07 -3.02 -6.78
N THR A 385 18.86 -2.50 -6.52
CA THR A 385 18.47 -1.15 -6.93
C THR A 385 19.29 -0.08 -6.18
N ASN A 386 19.71 0.93 -6.91
CA ASN A 386 20.38 2.12 -6.38
C ASN A 386 19.99 3.36 -7.21
N GLY A 387 20.56 4.52 -6.96
CA GLY A 387 20.24 5.78 -7.66
C GLY A 387 20.62 5.83 -9.14
N LYS A 388 21.31 4.81 -9.69
CA LYS A 388 21.74 4.78 -11.08
C LYS A 388 20.83 3.90 -11.91
N VAL A 389 20.29 4.46 -13.01
CA VAL A 389 19.45 3.70 -13.97
C VAL A 389 20.23 2.53 -14.56
N SER A 390 19.61 1.34 -14.56
CA SER A 390 20.20 0.10 -15.02
C SER A 390 19.13 -0.88 -15.48
N THR A 391 19.45 -1.73 -16.44
CA THR A 391 18.62 -2.90 -16.83
C THR A 391 18.88 -4.13 -15.96
N GLU A 392 19.87 -4.06 -15.05
CA GLU A 392 20.29 -5.15 -14.20
C GLU A 392 19.49 -5.27 -12.89
N ASN A 393 18.49 -4.41 -12.67
CA ASN A 393 17.58 -4.50 -11.55
C ASN A 393 16.13 -4.25 -11.95
N PHE A 394 15.21 -4.83 -11.18
CA PHE A 394 13.80 -4.87 -11.53
C PHE A 394 13.12 -3.51 -11.44
N TYR A 395 13.51 -2.65 -10.48
CA TYR A 395 12.91 -1.32 -10.33
C TYR A 395 13.14 -0.45 -11.59
N TRP A 396 14.39 -0.27 -12.01
CA TRP A 396 14.71 0.59 -13.15
C TRP A 396 14.20 0.02 -14.47
N MET A 397 14.24 -1.32 -14.61
CA MET A 397 13.66 -2.00 -15.77
C MET A 397 12.15 -1.69 -15.87
N SER A 398 11.42 -1.82 -14.75
CA SER A 398 9.99 -1.51 -14.66
C SER A 398 9.71 -0.04 -14.93
N ARG A 399 10.55 0.89 -14.43
CA ARG A 399 10.41 2.32 -14.67
C ARG A 399 10.59 2.69 -16.14
N MET A 400 11.56 2.08 -16.83
CA MET A 400 11.77 2.28 -18.26
C MET A 400 10.60 1.76 -19.10
N ILE A 401 10.12 0.55 -18.83
CA ILE A 401 8.95 -0.03 -19.50
C ILE A 401 7.74 0.91 -19.35
N ALA A 402 7.45 1.34 -18.11
CA ALA A 402 6.30 2.19 -17.82
C ALA A 402 6.37 3.54 -18.56
N ALA A 403 7.52 4.22 -18.48
CA ALA A 403 7.69 5.53 -19.14
C ALA A 403 7.54 5.46 -20.66
N MET A 404 8.06 4.39 -21.29
CA MET A 404 7.95 4.18 -22.74
C MET A 404 6.54 3.76 -23.15
N ALA A 405 5.90 2.88 -22.36
CA ALA A 405 4.53 2.41 -22.64
C ALA A 405 3.51 3.53 -22.48
N ASP A 406 3.65 4.39 -21.47
CA ASP A 406 2.82 5.57 -21.28
C ASP A 406 2.90 6.52 -22.48
N ALA A 407 4.12 6.85 -22.91
CA ALA A 407 4.36 7.75 -24.05
C ALA A 407 3.84 7.19 -25.38
N SER A 408 3.66 5.87 -25.50
CA SER A 408 3.16 5.18 -26.70
C SER A 408 1.95 4.30 -26.42
N TYR A 409 1.09 4.68 -25.45
CA TYR A 409 0.04 3.85 -24.87
C TYR A 409 -0.76 3.03 -25.90
N SER A 410 -1.33 3.70 -26.91
CA SER A 410 -2.19 3.05 -27.92
C SER A 410 -1.49 1.95 -28.74
N LYS A 411 -0.16 1.95 -28.79
CA LYS A 411 0.67 0.93 -29.47
C LYS A 411 1.21 -0.09 -28.49
N SER A 412 1.53 0.35 -27.27
CA SER A 412 2.23 -0.45 -26.26
C SER A 412 1.29 -1.27 -25.38
N VAL A 413 0.05 -0.84 -25.16
CA VAL A 413 -0.89 -1.47 -24.22
C VAL A 413 -1.03 -2.98 -24.43
N PHE A 414 -1.10 -3.43 -25.68
CA PHE A 414 -1.21 -4.85 -26.00
C PHE A 414 0.04 -5.68 -25.62
N HIS A 415 1.23 -5.08 -25.69
CA HIS A 415 2.47 -5.72 -25.22
C HIS A 415 2.50 -5.81 -23.68
N ILE A 416 1.99 -4.76 -23.01
CA ILE A 416 1.87 -4.71 -21.55
C ILE A 416 0.89 -5.78 -21.04
N GLU A 417 -0.32 -5.87 -21.63
CA GLU A 417 -1.30 -6.91 -21.25
C GLU A 417 -0.72 -8.32 -21.36
N ARG A 418 -0.06 -8.64 -22.48
CA ARG A 418 0.59 -9.92 -22.68
C ARG A 418 1.73 -10.19 -21.69
N TYR A 419 2.48 -9.13 -21.33
CA TYR A 419 3.52 -9.22 -20.32
C TYR A 419 2.93 -9.58 -18.96
N GLN A 420 1.87 -8.89 -18.57
CA GLN A 420 1.17 -9.12 -17.30
C GLN A 420 0.57 -10.51 -17.24
N GLU A 421 -0.16 -10.96 -18.26
CA GLU A 421 -0.76 -12.30 -18.35
C GLU A 421 0.30 -13.43 -18.30
N LYS A 422 1.37 -13.30 -19.09
CA LYS A 422 2.44 -14.30 -19.15
C LYS A 422 3.15 -14.44 -17.80
N VAL A 423 3.47 -13.32 -17.16
CA VAL A 423 4.16 -13.34 -15.85
C VAL A 423 3.23 -13.88 -14.78
N ALA A 424 1.97 -13.48 -14.73
CA ALA A 424 1.00 -14.00 -13.76
C ALA A 424 0.86 -15.54 -13.88
N ALA A 425 0.62 -16.05 -15.08
CA ALA A 425 0.50 -17.50 -15.31
C ALA A 425 1.77 -18.26 -14.90
N LYS A 426 2.95 -17.71 -15.22
CA LYS A 426 4.22 -18.37 -14.89
C LYS A 426 4.54 -18.29 -13.39
N SER A 427 4.14 -17.21 -12.73
CA SER A 427 4.25 -17.06 -11.28
C SER A 427 3.45 -18.14 -10.56
N HIS A 428 2.18 -18.33 -10.93
CA HIS A 428 1.35 -19.40 -10.36
C HIS A 428 1.89 -20.80 -10.65
N GLU A 429 2.46 -21.04 -11.84
CA GLU A 429 3.12 -22.33 -12.14
C GLU A 429 4.28 -22.60 -11.19
N ILE A 430 5.12 -21.58 -10.91
CA ILE A 430 6.26 -21.72 -10.00
C ILE A 430 5.75 -21.92 -8.57
N LEU A 431 4.80 -21.10 -8.09
CA LEU A 431 4.22 -21.25 -6.76
C LEU A 431 3.63 -22.65 -6.54
N ASN A 432 2.75 -23.12 -7.42
CA ASN A 432 2.14 -24.44 -7.32
C ASN A 432 3.17 -25.57 -7.22
N ARG A 433 4.25 -25.45 -7.98
CA ARG A 433 5.34 -26.42 -7.93
C ARG A 433 6.06 -26.41 -6.59
N TYR A 434 6.43 -25.21 -6.08
CA TYR A 434 7.19 -25.10 -4.85
C TYR A 434 6.33 -25.32 -3.62
N ASP A 435 5.06 -24.95 -3.62
CA ASP A 435 4.11 -25.31 -2.57
C ASP A 435 4.01 -26.83 -2.41
N THR A 436 3.92 -27.59 -3.51
CA THR A 436 3.92 -29.06 -3.47
C THR A 436 5.22 -29.63 -2.88
N LEU A 437 6.39 -29.02 -3.14
CA LEU A 437 7.65 -29.43 -2.55
C LEU A 437 7.72 -29.10 -1.05
N LEU A 438 7.25 -27.91 -0.67
CA LEU A 438 7.20 -27.44 0.72
C LEU A 438 6.24 -28.26 1.59
N GLU A 439 5.11 -28.72 1.05
CA GLU A 439 4.19 -29.62 1.75
C GLU A 439 4.81 -30.97 2.12
N GLN A 440 5.79 -31.44 1.34
CA GLN A 440 6.46 -32.72 1.52
C GLN A 440 7.73 -32.63 2.39
N GLU A 441 8.25 -31.42 2.59
CA GLU A 441 9.49 -31.18 3.33
C GLU A 441 9.20 -30.78 4.78
N THR A 442 9.91 -31.37 5.72
CA THR A 442 9.79 -31.15 7.17
C THR A 442 11.01 -30.47 7.79
N ASP A 443 12.15 -30.49 7.09
CA ASP A 443 13.37 -29.86 7.57
C ASP A 443 13.33 -28.35 7.28
N GLU A 444 13.36 -27.52 8.32
CA GLU A 444 13.22 -26.07 8.22
C GLU A 444 14.31 -25.41 7.33
N GLU A 445 15.56 -25.88 7.40
CA GLU A 445 16.63 -25.33 6.58
C GLU A 445 16.44 -25.68 5.09
N THR A 446 15.96 -26.87 4.80
CA THR A 446 15.64 -27.30 3.43
C THR A 446 14.41 -26.55 2.90
N ARG A 447 13.39 -26.32 3.73
CA ARG A 447 12.22 -25.49 3.37
C ARG A 447 12.64 -24.07 2.97
N LYS A 448 13.50 -23.43 3.77
CA LYS A 448 14.02 -22.11 3.47
C LYS A 448 14.78 -22.07 2.13
N LYS A 449 15.66 -23.04 1.86
CA LYS A 449 16.37 -23.16 0.59
C LYS A 449 15.43 -23.34 -0.61
N LEU A 450 14.33 -24.10 -0.45
CA LEU A 450 13.31 -24.23 -1.49
C LEU A 450 12.61 -22.89 -1.78
N GLN A 451 12.32 -22.11 -0.75
CA GLN A 451 11.73 -20.78 -0.92
C GLN A 451 12.70 -19.82 -1.65
N GLU A 452 13.97 -19.80 -1.26
CA GLU A 452 15.01 -19.01 -1.95
C GLU A 452 15.19 -19.45 -3.41
N GLU A 453 15.20 -20.77 -3.68
CA GLU A 453 15.26 -21.29 -5.06
C GLU A 453 14.05 -20.86 -5.90
N ALA A 454 12.84 -20.86 -5.31
CA ALA A 454 11.64 -20.36 -5.96
C ALA A 454 11.77 -18.88 -6.29
N ASN A 455 12.22 -18.07 -5.34
CA ASN A 455 12.42 -16.63 -5.50
C ASN A 455 13.44 -16.32 -6.60
N GLU A 456 14.55 -17.04 -6.69
CA GLU A 456 15.54 -16.90 -7.77
C GLU A 456 14.95 -17.26 -9.13
N LYS A 457 14.12 -18.31 -9.22
CA LYS A 457 13.42 -18.67 -10.47
C LYS A 457 12.42 -17.60 -10.90
N ILE A 458 11.69 -17.04 -9.97
CA ILE A 458 10.77 -15.92 -10.24
C ILE A 458 11.57 -14.71 -10.73
N ALA A 459 12.66 -14.34 -10.07
CA ALA A 459 13.51 -13.22 -10.46
C ALA A 459 14.10 -13.42 -11.87
N GLY A 460 14.60 -14.60 -12.18
CA GLY A 460 15.12 -14.95 -13.52
C GLY A 460 14.03 -14.90 -14.60
N MET A 461 12.81 -15.36 -14.30
CA MET A 461 11.66 -15.27 -15.18
C MET A 461 11.27 -13.80 -15.43
N LEU A 462 11.25 -12.96 -14.39
CA LEU A 462 10.98 -11.52 -14.50
C LEU A 462 12.01 -10.81 -15.37
N GLN A 463 13.30 -11.09 -15.16
CA GLN A 463 14.38 -10.49 -15.95
C GLN A 463 14.20 -10.77 -17.44
N CYS A 464 13.94 -12.03 -17.82
CA CYS A 464 13.70 -12.40 -19.22
C CYS A 464 12.42 -11.77 -19.79
N ALA A 465 11.32 -11.75 -19.02
CA ALA A 465 10.04 -11.22 -19.50
C ALA A 465 10.06 -9.68 -19.62
N ALA A 466 10.74 -9.01 -18.68
CA ALA A 466 10.90 -7.56 -18.72
C ALA A 466 11.80 -7.11 -19.90
N ALA A 467 12.90 -7.83 -20.18
CA ALA A 467 13.76 -7.53 -21.32
C ALA A 467 13.00 -7.67 -22.65
N ASP A 468 12.26 -8.77 -22.84
CA ASP A 468 11.40 -8.99 -24.03
C ASP A 468 10.32 -7.88 -24.20
N THR A 469 9.79 -7.38 -23.07
CA THR A 469 8.78 -6.30 -23.10
C THR A 469 9.43 -4.96 -23.39
N LEU A 470 10.58 -4.67 -22.80
CA LEU A 470 11.33 -3.43 -23.05
C LEU A 470 11.66 -3.29 -24.54
N ASP A 471 12.14 -4.36 -25.20
CA ASP A 471 12.44 -4.38 -26.62
C ASP A 471 11.21 -3.96 -27.45
N LYS A 472 10.04 -4.49 -27.12
CA LYS A 472 8.79 -4.21 -27.84
C LYS A 472 8.30 -2.77 -27.64
N VAL A 473 8.25 -2.28 -26.40
CA VAL A 473 7.78 -0.92 -26.14
C VAL A 473 8.76 0.14 -26.69
N LEU A 474 10.07 -0.15 -26.64
CA LEU A 474 11.07 0.71 -27.26
C LEU A 474 10.91 0.77 -28.79
N TYR A 475 10.64 -0.36 -29.44
CA TYR A 475 10.35 -0.41 -30.88
C TYR A 475 9.14 0.45 -31.24
N GLU A 476 8.02 0.29 -30.53
CA GLU A 476 6.79 1.05 -30.76
C GLU A 476 7.01 2.56 -30.56
N LEU A 477 7.70 2.94 -29.50
CA LEU A 477 8.00 4.34 -29.20
C LEU A 477 8.95 4.96 -30.23
N SER A 478 9.98 4.19 -30.69
CA SER A 478 10.96 4.65 -31.66
C SER A 478 10.30 4.98 -33.01
N GLY A 479 9.28 4.21 -33.43
CA GLY A 479 8.48 4.49 -34.61
C GLY A 479 7.63 5.78 -34.55
N GLN A 480 7.48 6.36 -33.34
CA GLN A 480 6.68 7.57 -33.07
C GLN A 480 7.55 8.83 -32.80
N MET A 481 8.87 8.75 -33.02
CA MET A 481 9.76 9.89 -32.80
C MET A 481 9.41 11.06 -33.75
N LYS A 482 9.36 12.29 -33.16
CA LYS A 482 8.90 13.50 -33.91
C LYS A 482 9.86 14.01 -34.99
N ASN A 483 11.10 13.51 -35.01
CA ASN A 483 12.08 13.86 -36.03
C ASN A 483 11.98 12.98 -37.28
N ALA A 484 10.88 12.25 -37.46
CA ALA A 484 10.58 11.50 -38.68
C ALA A 484 10.51 12.44 -39.92
N TYR A 485 10.97 11.95 -41.06
CA TYR A 485 10.89 12.69 -42.33
C TYR A 485 9.55 12.42 -43.05
N ALA A 486 8.64 13.38 -42.97
CA ALA A 486 7.24 13.23 -43.38
C ALA A 486 6.98 12.73 -44.83
N ARG A 487 7.98 12.79 -45.75
CA ARG A 487 7.83 12.31 -47.12
C ARG A 487 8.19 10.83 -47.31
N SER A 488 9.00 10.27 -46.41
CA SER A 488 9.47 8.89 -46.52
C SER A 488 8.99 7.99 -45.39
N ASP A 489 8.53 8.56 -44.29
CA ASP A 489 8.19 7.81 -43.05
C ASP A 489 6.67 7.85 -42.77
N ALA A 490 5.86 8.25 -43.76
CA ALA A 490 4.40 8.35 -43.62
C ALA A 490 3.70 7.01 -43.88
#